data_5e4dd08a550ebd3178741dd9d364921f
#
_entry.id   5e4dd08a550ebd3178741dd9d364921f
#
_cell.length_a   1.000
_cell.length_b   1.000
_cell.length_c   1.000
_cell.angle_alpha   90.00
_cell.angle_beta   90.00
_cell.angle_gamma   90.00
#
_symmetry.space_group_name_H-M   'P 1'
#
loop_
_entity.id
_entity.type
_entity.pdbx_description
1 polymer ?
#
loop_
_entity_poly.entity_id
_entity_poly.type
_entity_poly.pdbx_seq_one_letter_code
_entity_poly.pdbx_strand_id
1 'polypeptide(L)'
;GFTQMAQAKKPTFSMAITAPNTQQMISRALKNDKMAARFTSTRIGAVSASEALKACDPGTIIDAGLRGAGLGLIYGHGYYIVPYGSVATYLMSYKGYIQLAMSTGYYADIDCVEVREGELEGRSRRTGKPVINLAKYDTDEERESHKVIGYYAYFELKDGTFRYEYWSMDKLLKHADRYSPAFKLDKYNALINGELDAKEQSKLLNGTPWYDVNGGQDKMCRKTMMRQLLNSGYAPLSNEVRSYFNEDGEDPVVATGDGAETDPVIPTTGHVVEDDTPTAEQKTASTSPTEPSESAAEPKKGNDTAPPRNRAQSPAEGNAEAKAEAKDYSAGFFGEGEQ
;
A
#
# COMPACT_ATOMS: atom_id res chain seq x y z
N GLY A 1 2.98 -54.15 -19.40
CA GLY A 1 3.33 -52.81 -19.86
C GLY A 1 2.79 -51.76 -18.92
N PHE A 2 3.60 -51.23 -17.98
CA PHE A 2 3.21 -50.07 -17.19
C PHE A 2 3.38 -48.83 -18.09
N THR A 3 2.26 -48.22 -18.46
CA THR A 3 2.24 -46.95 -19.16
C THR A 3 2.66 -45.88 -18.15
N GLN A 4 3.87 -45.37 -18.28
CA GLN A 4 4.38 -44.24 -17.53
C GLN A 4 3.52 -43.02 -17.92
N MET A 5 2.61 -42.59 -17.05
CA MET A 5 1.88 -41.34 -17.24
C MET A 5 2.91 -40.19 -17.24
N ALA A 6 3.09 -39.59 -18.38
CA ALA A 6 3.89 -38.37 -18.50
C ALA A 6 3.30 -37.29 -17.58
N GLN A 7 4.05 -36.90 -16.56
CA GLN A 7 3.69 -35.75 -15.73
C GLN A 7 3.56 -34.54 -16.65
N ALA A 8 2.37 -34.00 -16.79
CA ALA A 8 2.11 -32.80 -17.54
C ALA A 8 2.97 -31.67 -16.96
N LYS A 9 3.90 -31.17 -17.74
CA LYS A 9 4.79 -30.07 -17.36
C LYS A 9 3.92 -28.86 -17.01
N LYS A 10 4.03 -28.35 -15.78
CA LYS A 10 3.27 -27.15 -15.35
C LYS A 10 3.45 -26.03 -16.37
N PRO A 11 2.39 -25.34 -16.78
CA PRO A 11 2.50 -24.23 -17.74
C PRO A 11 3.42 -23.13 -17.17
N THR A 12 4.24 -22.53 -18.02
CA THR A 12 5.02 -21.37 -17.61
C THR A 12 4.10 -20.19 -17.31
N PHE A 13 4.55 -19.25 -16.46
CA PHE A 13 3.77 -18.06 -16.16
C PHE A 13 3.32 -17.31 -17.43
N SER A 14 4.22 -17.17 -18.41
CA SER A 14 3.89 -16.52 -19.68
C SER A 14 2.76 -17.21 -20.43
N MET A 15 2.75 -18.56 -20.47
CA MET A 15 1.65 -19.33 -21.08
C MET A 15 0.34 -19.16 -20.31
N ALA A 16 0.42 -19.17 -18.96
CA ALA A 16 -0.77 -19.04 -18.11
C ALA A 16 -1.41 -17.65 -18.23
N ILE A 17 -0.61 -16.57 -18.18
CA ILE A 17 -1.14 -15.20 -18.23
C ILE A 17 -1.66 -14.84 -19.63
N THR A 18 -1.09 -15.40 -20.71
CA THR A 18 -1.55 -15.14 -22.09
C THR A 18 -2.68 -16.05 -22.55
N ALA A 19 -3.09 -17.02 -21.74
CA ALA A 19 -4.22 -17.90 -22.08
C ALA A 19 -5.51 -17.07 -22.30
N PRO A 20 -6.35 -17.41 -23.31
CA PRO A 20 -7.54 -16.61 -23.66
C PRO A 20 -8.48 -16.34 -22.48
N ASN A 21 -8.77 -17.36 -21.67
CA ASN A 21 -9.62 -17.21 -20.50
C ASN A 21 -9.01 -16.27 -19.46
N THR A 22 -7.69 -16.34 -19.23
CA THR A 22 -6.97 -15.47 -18.30
C THR A 22 -6.99 -14.02 -18.81
N GLN A 23 -6.76 -13.80 -20.10
CA GLN A 23 -6.82 -12.45 -20.68
C GLN A 23 -8.22 -11.85 -20.60
N GLN A 24 -9.26 -12.65 -20.81
CA GLN A 24 -10.65 -12.20 -20.64
C GLN A 24 -10.94 -11.82 -19.18
N MET A 25 -10.45 -12.59 -18.22
CA MET A 25 -10.57 -12.28 -16.78
C MET A 25 -9.86 -10.99 -16.45
N ILE A 26 -8.61 -10.79 -16.91
CA ILE A 26 -7.83 -9.57 -16.68
C ILE A 26 -8.53 -8.35 -17.28
N SER A 27 -9.01 -8.43 -18.52
CA SER A 27 -9.75 -7.34 -19.18
C SER A 27 -11.02 -6.96 -18.42
N ARG A 28 -11.78 -7.95 -17.94
CA ARG A 28 -12.98 -7.72 -17.12
C ARG A 28 -12.64 -7.05 -15.78
N ALA A 29 -11.61 -7.54 -15.10
CA ALA A 29 -11.19 -7.01 -13.80
C ALA A 29 -10.69 -5.56 -13.90
N LEU A 30 -9.94 -5.23 -14.94
CA LEU A 30 -9.36 -3.91 -15.13
C LEU A 30 -10.26 -2.96 -15.94
N LYS A 31 -11.36 -3.46 -16.55
CA LYS A 31 -12.33 -2.69 -17.34
C LYS A 31 -11.70 -1.82 -18.44
N ASN A 32 -10.47 -2.15 -18.88
CA ASN A 32 -9.71 -1.38 -19.84
C ASN A 32 -8.66 -2.26 -20.53
N ASP A 33 -8.77 -2.45 -21.84
CA ASP A 33 -7.90 -3.34 -22.60
C ASP A 33 -6.44 -2.86 -22.65
N LYS A 34 -6.20 -1.54 -22.67
CA LYS A 34 -4.83 -1.00 -22.59
C LYS A 34 -4.18 -1.29 -21.24
N MET A 35 -4.96 -1.16 -20.15
CA MET A 35 -4.49 -1.52 -18.83
C MET A 35 -4.24 -3.02 -18.70
N ALA A 36 -5.09 -3.86 -19.28
CA ALA A 36 -4.92 -5.30 -19.32
C ALA A 36 -3.66 -5.72 -20.08
N ALA A 37 -3.39 -5.13 -21.25
CA ALA A 37 -2.18 -5.38 -22.00
C ALA A 37 -0.92 -4.93 -21.25
N ARG A 38 -0.93 -3.73 -20.64
CA ARG A 38 0.16 -3.22 -19.81
C ARG A 38 0.38 -4.09 -18.58
N PHE A 39 -0.68 -4.52 -17.92
CA PHE A 39 -0.62 -5.44 -16.78
C PHE A 39 0.10 -6.73 -17.20
N THR A 40 -0.34 -7.37 -18.29
CA THR A 40 0.22 -8.61 -18.80
C THR A 40 1.72 -8.48 -19.07
N SER A 41 2.13 -7.46 -19.82
CA SER A 41 3.54 -7.26 -20.19
C SER A 41 4.41 -6.97 -18.95
N THR A 42 3.94 -6.14 -18.05
CA THR A 42 4.66 -5.81 -16.80
C THR A 42 4.82 -7.03 -15.89
N ARG A 43 3.80 -7.91 -15.81
CA ARG A 43 3.88 -9.14 -15.00
C ARG A 43 4.84 -10.16 -15.62
N ILE A 44 4.82 -10.33 -16.94
CA ILE A 44 5.78 -11.20 -17.62
C ILE A 44 7.22 -10.72 -17.35
N GLY A 45 7.49 -9.41 -17.46
CA GLY A 45 8.80 -8.85 -17.16
C GLY A 45 9.23 -9.09 -15.72
N ALA A 46 8.35 -8.81 -14.75
CA ALA A 46 8.64 -9.00 -13.32
C ALA A 46 8.94 -10.46 -12.96
N VAL A 47 8.17 -11.41 -13.50
CA VAL A 47 8.38 -12.84 -13.25
C VAL A 47 9.65 -13.33 -13.94
N SER A 48 9.94 -12.83 -15.15
CA SER A 48 11.16 -13.20 -15.87
C SER A 48 12.43 -12.77 -15.15
N ALA A 49 12.37 -11.68 -14.39
CA ALA A 49 13.49 -11.14 -13.61
C ALA A 49 13.66 -11.78 -12.22
N SER A 50 12.74 -12.66 -11.77
CA SER A 50 12.78 -13.22 -10.42
C SER A 50 12.61 -14.73 -10.44
N GLU A 51 13.67 -15.47 -10.09
CA GLU A 51 13.61 -16.94 -9.96
C GLU A 51 12.60 -17.38 -8.92
N ALA A 52 12.49 -16.64 -7.80
CA ALA A 52 11.53 -16.95 -6.75
C ALA A 52 10.08 -16.82 -7.23
N LEU A 53 9.75 -15.80 -8.04
CA LEU A 53 8.42 -15.68 -8.64
C LEU A 53 8.16 -16.75 -9.73
N LYS A 54 9.20 -17.17 -10.49
CA LYS A 54 9.05 -18.28 -11.45
C LYS A 54 8.67 -19.59 -10.78
N ALA A 55 9.07 -19.79 -9.52
CA ALA A 55 8.75 -20.98 -8.74
C ALA A 55 7.31 -20.96 -8.19
N CYS A 56 6.65 -19.80 -8.15
CA CYS A 56 5.29 -19.66 -7.65
C CYS A 56 4.25 -20.20 -8.65
N ASP A 57 3.08 -20.54 -8.12
CA ASP A 57 1.91 -20.84 -8.96
C ASP A 57 1.49 -19.61 -9.75
N PRO A 58 1.34 -19.72 -11.09
CA PRO A 58 0.97 -18.60 -11.94
C PRO A 58 -0.34 -17.92 -11.55
N GLY A 59 -1.31 -18.65 -11.05
CA GLY A 59 -2.60 -18.12 -10.62
C GLY A 59 -2.44 -17.15 -9.45
N THR A 60 -1.58 -17.47 -8.48
CA THR A 60 -1.33 -16.61 -7.31
C THR A 60 -0.64 -15.30 -7.70
N ILE A 61 0.24 -15.32 -8.69
CA ILE A 61 0.90 -14.11 -9.21
C ILE A 61 -0.10 -13.19 -9.90
N ILE A 62 -1.01 -13.78 -10.70
CA ILE A 62 -2.06 -13.03 -11.41
C ILE A 62 -3.02 -12.41 -10.40
N ASP A 63 -3.48 -13.17 -9.42
CA ASP A 63 -4.40 -12.69 -8.37
C ASP A 63 -3.77 -11.55 -7.56
N ALA A 64 -2.54 -11.75 -7.04
CA ALA A 64 -1.81 -10.72 -6.32
C ALA A 64 -1.60 -9.44 -7.17
N GLY A 65 -1.35 -9.60 -8.46
CA GLY A 65 -1.21 -8.50 -9.38
C GLY A 65 -2.52 -7.73 -9.61
N LEU A 66 -3.62 -8.46 -9.79
CA LEU A 66 -4.95 -7.87 -10.02
C LEU A 66 -5.46 -7.11 -8.80
N ARG A 67 -5.18 -7.57 -7.59
CA ARG A 67 -5.50 -6.84 -6.35
C ARG A 67 -4.89 -5.43 -6.38
N GLY A 68 -3.60 -5.30 -6.63
CA GLY A 68 -2.94 -3.99 -6.68
C GLY A 68 -3.39 -3.14 -7.87
N ALA A 69 -3.52 -3.72 -9.04
CA ALA A 69 -3.95 -3.02 -10.25
C ALA A 69 -5.42 -2.55 -10.16
N GLY A 70 -6.30 -3.34 -9.52
CA GLY A 70 -7.69 -2.98 -9.26
C GLY A 70 -7.84 -1.74 -8.39
N LEU A 71 -6.91 -1.54 -7.46
CA LEU A 71 -6.81 -0.33 -6.64
C LEU A 71 -6.14 0.86 -7.35
N GLY A 72 -5.74 0.71 -8.61
CA GLY A 72 -5.00 1.74 -9.34
C GLY A 72 -3.56 1.92 -8.85
N LEU A 73 -3.02 0.98 -8.08
CA LEU A 73 -1.66 1.06 -7.55
C LEU A 73 -0.62 0.64 -8.59
N ILE A 74 0.56 1.26 -8.51
CA ILE A 74 1.70 0.96 -9.38
C ILE A 74 2.53 -0.16 -8.75
N TYR A 75 2.78 -1.23 -9.52
CA TYR A 75 3.67 -2.31 -9.10
C TYR A 75 5.11 -1.83 -8.94
N GLY A 76 5.77 -2.30 -7.87
CA GLY A 76 7.12 -1.87 -7.50
C GLY A 76 7.17 -0.52 -6.78
N HIS A 77 6.01 0.13 -6.60
CA HIS A 77 5.90 1.40 -5.88
C HIS A 77 4.77 1.36 -4.83
N GLY A 78 3.51 1.25 -5.27
CA GLY A 78 2.35 1.17 -4.39
C GLY A 78 2.12 -0.21 -3.82
N TYR A 79 2.56 -1.25 -4.50
CA TYR A 79 2.51 -2.62 -4.01
C TYR A 79 3.58 -3.50 -4.64
N TYR A 80 3.81 -4.65 -3.99
CA TYR A 80 4.74 -5.69 -4.41
C TYR A 80 4.02 -7.03 -4.47
N ILE A 81 4.60 -7.96 -5.22
CA ILE A 81 4.22 -9.37 -5.23
C ILE A 81 5.40 -10.13 -4.61
N VAL A 82 5.17 -10.72 -3.45
CA VAL A 82 6.21 -11.36 -2.65
C VAL A 82 6.02 -12.87 -2.68
N PRO A 83 7.05 -13.64 -3.09
CA PRO A 83 6.98 -15.10 -3.09
C PRO A 83 7.13 -15.64 -1.66
N TYR A 84 6.21 -16.51 -1.26
CA TYR A 84 6.29 -17.33 -0.06
C TYR A 84 6.16 -18.80 -0.47
N GLY A 85 7.29 -19.50 -0.60
CA GLY A 85 7.31 -20.85 -1.16
C GLY A 85 6.78 -20.86 -2.59
N SER A 86 5.69 -21.59 -2.84
CA SER A 86 5.03 -21.68 -4.15
C SER A 86 3.90 -20.66 -4.34
N VAL A 87 3.62 -19.82 -3.36
CA VAL A 87 2.51 -18.84 -3.37
C VAL A 87 3.06 -17.44 -3.48
N ALA A 88 2.60 -16.71 -4.48
CA ALA A 88 2.88 -15.28 -4.61
C ALA A 88 1.80 -14.47 -3.89
N THR A 89 2.19 -13.57 -3.02
CA THR A 89 1.29 -12.80 -2.16
C THR A 89 1.38 -11.31 -2.46
N TYR A 90 0.23 -10.67 -2.52
CA TYR A 90 0.12 -9.21 -2.59
C TYR A 90 0.59 -8.56 -1.29
N LEU A 91 1.41 -7.52 -1.40
CA LEU A 91 1.88 -6.72 -0.28
C LEU A 91 1.78 -5.23 -0.62
N MET A 92 0.89 -4.51 0.06
CA MET A 92 0.81 -3.06 -0.10
C MET A 92 1.99 -2.37 0.59
N SER A 93 2.60 -1.39 -0.08
CA SER A 93 3.65 -0.55 0.49
C SER A 93 3.04 0.64 1.25
N TYR A 94 3.85 1.32 2.09
CA TYR A 94 3.40 2.57 2.72
C TYR A 94 3.05 3.65 1.69
N LYS A 95 3.74 3.68 0.55
CA LYS A 95 3.44 4.58 -0.58
C LYS A 95 2.09 4.27 -1.22
N GLY A 96 1.68 2.99 -1.22
CA GLY A 96 0.36 2.57 -1.66
C GLY A 96 -0.74 3.12 -0.76
N TYR A 97 -0.55 3.07 0.55
CA TYR A 97 -1.48 3.67 1.51
C TYR A 97 -1.62 5.19 1.29
N ILE A 98 -0.50 5.90 1.11
CA ILE A 98 -0.50 7.34 0.79
C ILE A 98 -1.25 7.60 -0.52
N GLN A 99 -0.95 6.85 -1.59
CA GLN A 99 -1.61 7.00 -2.88
C GLN A 99 -3.11 6.81 -2.78
N LEU A 100 -3.58 5.80 -2.05
CA LEU A 100 -5.01 5.54 -1.87
C LEU A 100 -5.69 6.66 -1.05
N ALA A 101 -5.06 7.12 0.02
CA ALA A 101 -5.57 8.25 0.80
C ALA A 101 -5.70 9.50 -0.06
N MET A 102 -4.64 9.89 -0.76
CA MET A 102 -4.62 11.07 -1.64
C MET A 102 -5.65 10.98 -2.77
N SER A 103 -5.91 9.78 -3.29
CA SER A 103 -6.90 9.56 -4.37
C SER A 103 -8.35 9.88 -3.95
N THR A 104 -8.64 9.90 -2.65
CA THR A 104 -9.96 10.29 -2.13
C THR A 104 -10.27 11.77 -2.31
N GLY A 105 -9.24 12.60 -2.50
CA GLY A 105 -9.36 14.05 -2.66
C GLY A 105 -9.55 14.83 -1.35
N TYR A 106 -9.62 14.19 -0.18
CA TYR A 106 -9.81 14.85 1.11
C TYR A 106 -8.50 15.38 1.74
N TYR A 107 -7.38 14.74 1.44
CA TYR A 107 -6.10 15.04 2.06
C TYR A 107 -5.41 16.23 1.40
N ALA A 108 -4.90 17.16 2.22
CA ALA A 108 -3.97 18.20 1.82
C ALA A 108 -2.52 17.67 1.89
N ASP A 109 -2.22 16.91 2.95
CA ASP A 109 -0.93 16.27 3.15
C ASP A 109 -1.08 14.97 3.94
N ILE A 110 -0.18 14.02 3.72
CA ILE A 110 -0.08 12.76 4.45
C ILE A 110 1.30 12.15 4.28
N ASP A 111 1.98 11.86 5.37
CA ASP A 111 3.29 11.21 5.34
C ASP A 111 3.60 10.42 6.61
N CYS A 112 4.69 9.68 6.56
CA CYS A 112 5.28 9.00 7.70
C CYS A 112 6.80 9.19 7.69
N VAL A 113 7.31 9.79 8.76
CA VAL A 113 8.72 10.13 8.91
C VAL A 113 9.31 9.46 10.15
N GLU A 114 10.61 9.18 10.11
CA GLU A 114 11.34 8.76 11.30
C GLU A 114 11.48 9.94 12.28
N VAL A 115 11.48 9.61 13.56
CA VAL A 115 11.77 10.53 14.66
C VAL A 115 13.11 10.14 15.27
N ARG A 116 13.99 11.12 15.40
CA ARG A 116 15.36 10.92 15.89
C ARG A 116 15.53 11.42 17.33
N GLU A 117 16.58 10.98 17.99
CA GLU A 117 16.93 11.44 19.35
C GLU A 117 16.95 12.96 19.39
N GLY A 118 16.31 13.54 20.41
CA GLY A 118 16.16 14.99 20.56
C GLY A 118 14.89 15.58 19.96
N GLU A 119 14.27 14.96 18.95
CA GLU A 119 13.04 15.45 18.32
C GLU A 119 11.78 15.17 19.14
N LEU A 120 11.81 14.21 20.06
CA LEU A 120 10.71 13.94 21.00
C LEU A 120 10.86 14.83 22.23
N GLU A 121 10.06 15.89 22.32
CA GLU A 121 10.13 16.92 23.39
C GLU A 121 9.29 16.55 24.64
N GLY A 122 8.64 15.41 24.65
CA GLY A 122 7.80 14.94 25.75
C GLY A 122 6.37 14.67 25.35
N ARG A 123 5.43 14.98 26.26
CA ARG A 123 3.98 14.74 26.04
C ARG A 123 3.17 15.97 26.39
N SER A 124 2.13 16.21 25.58
CA SER A 124 1.14 17.25 25.87
C SER A 124 0.41 16.92 27.18
N ARG A 125 0.41 17.86 28.12
CA ARG A 125 -0.28 17.73 29.41
C ARG A 125 -1.80 17.57 29.23
N ARG A 126 -2.35 18.12 28.15
CA ARG A 126 -3.81 18.11 27.90
C ARG A 126 -4.29 16.80 27.26
N THR A 127 -3.51 16.23 26.33
CA THR A 127 -3.93 15.11 25.50
C THR A 127 -3.15 13.83 25.77
N GLY A 128 -2.02 13.90 26.47
CA GLY A 128 -1.08 12.80 26.67
C GLY A 128 -0.32 12.41 25.39
N LYS A 129 -0.62 13.06 24.26
CA LYS A 129 0.04 12.75 22.97
C LYS A 129 1.50 13.24 22.98
N PRO A 130 2.40 12.50 22.31
CA PRO A 130 3.78 12.92 22.12
C PRO A 130 3.87 14.27 21.41
N VAL A 131 4.83 15.10 21.80
CA VAL A 131 5.17 16.37 21.14
C VAL A 131 6.44 16.13 20.35
N ILE A 132 6.37 16.27 19.04
CA ILE A 132 7.45 16.00 18.10
C ILE A 132 7.87 17.32 17.44
N ASN A 133 9.16 17.61 17.44
CA ASN A 133 9.78 18.74 16.78
C ASN A 133 10.72 18.25 15.68
N LEU A 134 10.22 18.11 14.47
CA LEU A 134 11.01 17.66 13.31
C LEU A 134 11.97 18.73 12.80
N ALA A 135 11.81 19.98 13.23
CA ALA A 135 12.71 21.09 12.91
C ALA A 135 13.77 21.34 14.01
N LYS A 136 14.11 20.32 14.78
CA LYS A 136 15.06 20.39 15.90
C LYS A 136 16.48 20.69 15.45
N TYR A 137 16.88 20.17 14.31
CA TYR A 137 18.21 20.26 13.75
C TYR A 137 18.25 21.18 12.54
N ASP A 138 19.32 21.96 12.40
CA ASP A 138 19.43 22.96 11.35
C ASP A 138 19.83 22.37 9.99
N THR A 139 20.47 21.19 9.98
CA THR A 139 20.88 20.49 8.76
C THR A 139 20.46 19.02 8.74
N ASP A 140 20.31 18.48 7.54
CA ASP A 140 19.99 17.07 7.35
C ASP A 140 21.11 16.16 7.85
N GLU A 141 22.39 16.55 7.65
CA GLU A 141 23.55 15.79 8.13
C GLU A 141 23.57 15.69 9.66
N GLU A 142 23.29 16.80 10.36
CA GLU A 142 23.18 16.78 11.81
C GLU A 142 22.04 15.84 12.25
N ARG A 143 20.86 16.00 11.65
CA ARG A 143 19.69 15.18 11.95
C ARG A 143 19.97 13.69 11.72
N GLU A 144 20.58 13.34 10.59
CA GLU A 144 20.88 11.95 10.22
C GLU A 144 21.94 11.28 11.10
N SER A 145 22.78 12.08 11.78
CA SER A 145 23.75 11.57 12.75
C SER A 145 23.12 11.00 14.02
N HIS A 146 21.86 11.41 14.32
CA HIS A 146 21.13 10.95 15.49
C HIS A 146 20.34 9.66 15.21
N LYS A 147 20.25 8.82 16.24
CA LYS A 147 19.56 7.52 16.16
C LYS A 147 18.06 7.70 15.96
N VAL A 148 17.46 6.87 15.13
CA VAL A 148 16.00 6.77 14.99
C VAL A 148 15.41 6.11 16.25
N ILE A 149 14.50 6.81 16.92
CA ILE A 149 13.83 6.36 18.16
C ILE A 149 12.37 5.96 17.95
N GLY A 150 11.81 6.24 16.80
CA GLY A 150 10.43 5.91 16.47
C GLY A 150 9.99 6.49 15.13
N TYR A 151 8.71 6.40 14.88
CA TYR A 151 8.08 6.91 13.66
C TYR A 151 6.84 7.72 13.98
N TYR A 152 6.64 8.76 13.19
CA TYR A 152 5.56 9.71 13.27
C TYR A 152 4.82 9.71 11.94
N ALA A 153 3.57 9.30 11.95
CA ALA A 153 2.69 9.35 10.80
C ALA A 153 1.62 10.42 11.03
N TYR A 154 1.33 11.23 10.03
CA TYR A 154 0.35 12.30 10.12
C TYR A 154 -0.45 12.45 8.83
N PHE A 155 -1.59 13.09 8.94
CA PHE A 155 -2.30 13.66 7.81
C PHE A 155 -2.90 15.02 8.18
N GLU A 156 -3.03 15.84 7.15
CA GLU A 156 -3.80 17.07 7.16
C GLU A 156 -4.87 16.99 6.08
N LEU A 157 -6.10 17.27 6.46
CA LEU A 157 -7.21 17.34 5.51
C LEU A 157 -7.35 18.77 4.96
N LYS A 158 -8.02 18.90 3.82
CA LYS A 158 -8.27 20.21 3.17
C LYS A 158 -9.10 21.18 4.01
N ASP A 159 -9.82 20.68 5.02
CA ASP A 159 -10.55 21.50 6.00
C ASP A 159 -9.70 21.94 7.19
N GLY A 160 -8.40 21.64 7.19
CA GLY A 160 -7.46 21.96 8.27
C GLY A 160 -7.46 20.94 9.42
N THR A 161 -8.22 19.83 9.31
CA THR A 161 -8.17 18.77 10.32
C THR A 161 -6.81 18.08 10.29
N PHE A 162 -6.06 18.17 11.40
CA PHE A 162 -4.77 17.52 11.55
C PHE A 162 -4.84 16.36 12.54
N ARG A 163 -4.26 15.21 12.17
CA ARG A 163 -4.14 14.01 13.01
C ARG A 163 -2.78 13.38 12.86
N TYR A 164 -2.29 12.77 13.91
CA TYR A 164 -1.03 12.05 13.91
C TYR A 164 -1.01 10.90 14.91
N GLU A 165 -0.12 9.96 14.66
CA GLU A 165 0.26 8.88 15.55
C GLU A 165 1.79 8.80 15.64
N TYR A 166 2.29 8.48 16.82
CA TYR A 166 3.71 8.21 17.06
C TYR A 166 3.86 6.89 17.81
N TRP A 167 4.72 6.05 17.29
CA TRP A 167 5.16 4.84 17.98
C TRP A 167 6.67 4.84 18.09
N SER A 168 7.17 4.49 19.31
CA SER A 168 8.60 4.27 19.52
C SER A 168 9.07 3.03 18.76
N MET A 169 10.36 2.93 18.46
CA MET A 169 10.96 1.77 17.81
C MET A 169 10.68 0.49 18.63
N ASP A 170 10.77 0.56 19.97
CA ASP A 170 10.44 -0.58 20.85
C ASP A 170 8.99 -1.06 20.66
N LYS A 171 8.03 -0.14 20.56
CA LYS A 171 6.63 -0.49 20.30
C LYS A 171 6.45 -1.12 18.92
N LEU A 172 7.13 -0.61 17.91
CA LEU A 172 7.08 -1.15 16.54
C LEU A 172 7.67 -2.56 16.45
N LEU A 173 8.82 -2.79 17.08
CA LEU A 173 9.45 -4.11 17.11
C LEU A 173 8.63 -5.15 17.90
N LYS A 174 8.03 -4.76 19.01
CA LYS A 174 7.09 -5.62 19.76
C LYS A 174 5.83 -5.92 18.95
N HIS A 175 5.34 -4.95 18.19
CA HIS A 175 4.23 -5.17 17.26
C HIS A 175 4.62 -6.16 16.16
N ALA A 176 5.80 -6.00 15.56
CA ALA A 176 6.30 -6.94 14.57
C ALA A 176 6.48 -8.36 15.13
N ASP A 177 7.01 -8.50 16.35
CA ASP A 177 7.16 -9.81 17.01
C ASP A 177 5.82 -10.53 17.24
N ARG A 178 4.78 -9.75 17.54
CA ARG A 178 3.44 -10.28 17.77
C ARG A 178 2.71 -10.68 16.48
N TYR A 179 2.86 -9.87 15.42
CA TYR A 179 2.00 -9.95 14.24
C TYR A 179 2.72 -10.41 12.98
N SER A 180 4.06 -10.39 12.94
CA SER A 180 4.84 -10.92 11.82
C SER A 180 5.42 -12.30 12.17
N PRO A 181 4.90 -13.40 11.62
CA PRO A 181 5.37 -14.74 11.96
C PRO A 181 6.86 -14.96 11.67
N ALA A 182 7.37 -14.29 10.63
CA ALA A 182 8.77 -14.39 10.22
C ALA A 182 9.74 -13.57 11.09
N PHE A 183 9.24 -12.67 11.95
CA PHE A 183 10.04 -11.82 12.81
C PHE A 183 9.95 -12.29 14.28
N LYS A 184 11.10 -12.30 14.97
CA LYS A 184 11.22 -12.57 16.40
C LYS A 184 12.18 -11.58 17.04
N LEU A 185 11.73 -10.93 18.11
CA LEU A 185 12.47 -9.88 18.80
C LEU A 185 13.78 -10.38 19.42
N ASP A 186 13.80 -11.58 19.96
CA ASP A 186 15.02 -12.21 20.49
C ASP A 186 16.08 -12.43 19.40
N LYS A 187 15.68 -12.89 18.21
CA LYS A 187 16.58 -13.04 17.06
C LYS A 187 17.05 -11.70 16.52
N TYR A 188 16.18 -10.68 16.54
CA TYR A 188 16.58 -9.32 16.20
C TYR A 188 17.66 -8.80 17.15
N ASN A 189 17.48 -8.98 18.45
CA ASN A 189 18.48 -8.57 19.44
C ASN A 189 19.82 -9.30 19.25
N ALA A 190 19.79 -10.61 19.02
CA ALA A 190 21.00 -11.39 18.73
C ALA A 190 21.69 -10.92 17.44
N LEU A 191 20.93 -10.54 16.40
CA LEU A 191 21.47 -9.96 15.16
C LEU A 191 22.19 -8.64 15.41
N ILE A 192 21.55 -7.72 16.15
CA ILE A 192 22.10 -6.39 16.43
C ILE A 192 23.33 -6.49 17.35
N ASN A 193 23.34 -7.43 18.29
CA ASN A 193 24.47 -7.67 19.18
C ASN A 193 25.64 -8.43 18.51
N GLY A 194 25.47 -8.88 17.25
CA GLY A 194 26.52 -9.63 16.55
C GLY A 194 26.74 -11.05 17.08
N GLU A 195 25.73 -11.65 17.69
CA GLU A 195 25.77 -12.98 18.30
C GLU A 195 25.55 -14.13 17.30
N LEU A 196 25.14 -13.79 16.05
CA LEU A 196 24.79 -14.76 15.02
C LEU A 196 25.92 -14.98 14.02
N ASP A 197 26.05 -16.20 13.52
CA ASP A 197 26.97 -16.50 12.42
C ASP A 197 26.44 -15.94 11.07
N ALA A 198 27.31 -15.89 10.05
CA ALA A 198 26.98 -15.30 8.73
C ALA A 198 25.81 -16.02 8.03
N LYS A 199 25.66 -17.33 8.24
CA LYS A 199 24.59 -18.13 7.65
C LYS A 199 23.24 -17.80 8.30
N GLU A 200 23.23 -17.68 9.61
CA GLU A 200 22.04 -17.32 10.38
C GLU A 200 21.60 -15.89 10.07
N GLN A 201 22.55 -14.94 10.01
CA GLN A 201 22.28 -13.55 9.58
C GLN A 201 21.64 -13.52 8.19
N SER A 202 22.24 -14.20 7.21
CA SER A 202 21.70 -14.26 5.85
C SER A 202 20.30 -14.87 5.81
N LYS A 203 20.04 -15.92 6.60
CA LYS A 203 18.71 -16.53 6.69
C LYS A 203 17.67 -15.57 7.25
N LEU A 204 18.00 -14.78 8.27
CA LEU A 204 17.10 -13.81 8.87
C LEU A 204 16.81 -12.66 7.89
N LEU A 205 17.85 -12.09 7.31
CA LEU A 205 17.73 -10.96 6.35
C LEU A 205 16.89 -11.33 5.11
N ASN A 206 17.01 -12.58 4.65
CA ASN A 206 16.19 -13.07 3.54
C ASN A 206 14.76 -13.49 3.97
N GLY A 207 14.52 -13.65 5.28
CA GLY A 207 13.23 -14.11 5.80
C GLY A 207 12.16 -13.00 5.86
N THR A 208 12.56 -11.80 6.25
CA THR A 208 11.65 -10.65 6.35
C THR A 208 12.42 -9.34 6.39
N PRO A 209 11.88 -8.26 5.76
CA PRO A 209 12.48 -6.93 5.80
C PRO A 209 12.63 -6.33 7.20
N TRP A 210 11.93 -6.85 8.19
CA TRP A 210 12.04 -6.40 9.59
C TRP A 210 13.44 -6.55 10.18
N TYR A 211 14.26 -7.50 9.67
CA TYR A 211 15.64 -7.67 10.10
C TYR A 211 16.63 -6.76 9.34
N ASP A 212 16.24 -6.21 8.19
CA ASP A 212 17.09 -5.33 7.40
C ASP A 212 17.08 -3.89 7.94
N VAL A 213 17.99 -3.60 8.84
CA VAL A 213 18.16 -2.27 9.46
C VAL A 213 18.64 -1.19 8.47
N ASN A 214 19.13 -1.58 7.29
CA ASN A 214 19.65 -0.66 6.27
C ASN A 214 18.59 -0.15 5.29
N GLY A 215 17.30 -0.46 5.52
CA GLY A 215 16.24 0.10 4.70
C GLY A 215 14.94 -0.68 4.68
N GLY A 216 14.98 -2.01 4.82
CA GLY A 216 13.78 -2.84 4.87
C GLY A 216 12.93 -2.56 6.10
N GLN A 217 13.58 -2.46 7.27
CA GLN A 217 12.93 -2.15 8.55
C GLN A 217 12.23 -0.78 8.52
N ASP A 218 12.87 0.25 7.96
CA ASP A 218 12.25 1.57 7.78
C ASP A 218 10.93 1.49 7.00
N LYS A 219 10.93 0.77 5.87
CA LYS A 219 9.74 0.58 5.04
C LYS A 219 8.61 -0.14 5.78
N MET A 220 8.96 -1.13 6.62
CA MET A 220 7.99 -1.86 7.43
C MET A 220 7.43 -1.00 8.56
N CYS A 221 8.27 -0.21 9.23
CA CYS A 221 7.84 0.76 10.24
C CYS A 221 6.87 1.78 9.64
N ARG A 222 7.21 2.38 8.50
CA ARG A 222 6.32 3.32 7.79
C ARG A 222 5.00 2.66 7.38
N LYS A 223 5.05 1.43 6.86
CA LYS A 223 3.84 0.66 6.52
C LYS A 223 2.93 0.48 7.73
N THR A 224 3.49 0.03 8.85
CA THR A 224 2.75 -0.18 10.10
C THR A 224 2.12 1.13 10.59
N MET A 225 2.89 2.21 10.61
CA MET A 225 2.40 3.52 11.06
C MET A 225 1.29 4.08 10.17
N MET A 226 1.44 4.00 8.85
CA MET A 226 0.41 4.43 7.90
C MET A 226 -0.89 3.63 8.08
N ARG A 227 -0.77 2.32 8.29
CA ARG A 227 -1.92 1.46 8.56
C ARG A 227 -2.62 1.85 9.87
N GLN A 228 -1.88 2.08 10.95
CA GLN A 228 -2.46 2.51 12.23
C GLN A 228 -3.14 3.87 12.13
N LEU A 229 -2.51 4.83 11.45
CA LEU A 229 -3.06 6.17 11.25
C LEU A 229 -4.38 6.13 10.46
N LEU A 230 -4.40 5.40 9.33
CA LEU A 230 -5.56 5.32 8.45
C LEU A 230 -6.70 4.47 9.05
N ASN A 231 -6.40 3.51 9.94
CA ASN A 231 -7.39 2.73 10.67
C ASN A 231 -7.88 3.42 11.95
N SER A 232 -7.38 4.60 12.30
CA SER A 232 -7.75 5.32 13.52
C SER A 232 -9.23 5.74 13.61
N GLY A 233 -10.00 5.59 12.54
CA GLY A 233 -11.40 6.02 12.45
C GLY A 233 -11.58 7.50 12.07
N TYR A 234 -10.51 8.29 12.07
CA TYR A 234 -10.55 9.71 11.68
C TYR A 234 -10.18 9.95 10.22
N ALA A 235 -9.59 8.95 9.56
CA ALA A 235 -9.17 9.05 8.17
C ALA A 235 -10.35 8.86 7.22
N PRO A 236 -10.66 9.83 6.34
CA PRO A 236 -11.68 9.66 5.32
C PRO A 236 -11.16 8.73 4.21
N LEU A 237 -11.68 7.51 4.18
CA LEU A 237 -11.38 6.50 3.18
C LEU A 237 -12.66 6.10 2.46
N SER A 238 -12.57 5.78 1.16
CA SER A 238 -13.68 5.16 0.45
C SER A 238 -14.01 3.79 1.04
N ASN A 239 -15.25 3.33 0.90
CA ASN A 239 -15.66 2.01 1.39
C ASN A 239 -14.83 0.89 0.74
N GLU A 240 -14.48 1.06 -0.53
CA GLU A 240 -13.63 0.14 -1.28
C GLU A 240 -12.22 0.04 -0.66
N VAL A 241 -11.59 1.17 -0.39
CA VAL A 241 -10.28 1.21 0.28
C VAL A 241 -10.37 0.63 1.70
N ARG A 242 -11.44 0.92 2.43
CA ARG A 242 -11.65 0.41 3.80
C ARG A 242 -11.82 -1.12 3.82
N SER A 243 -12.49 -1.72 2.82
CA SER A 243 -12.61 -3.19 2.74
C SER A 243 -11.24 -3.85 2.58
N TYR A 244 -10.36 -3.26 1.77
CA TYR A 244 -8.99 -3.78 1.62
C TYR A 244 -8.18 -3.71 2.92
N PHE A 245 -8.35 -2.68 3.74
CA PHE A 245 -7.71 -2.62 5.06
C PHE A 245 -8.17 -3.75 5.99
N ASN A 246 -9.43 -4.16 5.87
CA ASN A 246 -9.99 -5.25 6.67
C ASN A 246 -9.55 -6.63 6.17
N GLU A 247 -9.38 -6.77 4.85
CA GLU A 247 -8.92 -8.00 4.20
C GLU A 247 -7.41 -8.19 4.25
N ASP A 248 -6.66 -7.07 4.28
CA ASP A 248 -5.20 -7.06 4.44
C ASP A 248 -4.91 -7.33 5.93
N GLY A 249 -5.25 -8.55 6.37
CA GLY A 249 -4.88 -9.06 7.68
C GLY A 249 -3.40 -8.78 7.94
N GLU A 250 -3.04 -8.60 9.17
CA GLU A 250 -1.66 -8.42 9.61
C GLU A 250 -0.78 -9.44 8.90
N ASP A 251 0.34 -9.02 8.34
CA ASP A 251 1.28 -9.71 7.44
C ASP A 251 0.96 -11.19 7.14
N PRO A 252 0.88 -11.62 5.88
CA PRO A 252 0.44 -12.97 5.54
C PRO A 252 1.22 -13.99 6.37
N VAL A 253 0.51 -14.87 7.05
CA VAL A 253 1.09 -15.98 7.81
C VAL A 253 1.88 -16.81 6.83
N VAL A 254 3.19 -16.69 6.84
CA VAL A 254 4.06 -17.65 6.19
C VAL A 254 3.91 -18.93 6.96
N ALA A 255 3.17 -19.89 6.43
CA ALA A 255 3.19 -21.24 6.91
C ALA A 255 4.63 -21.75 6.73
N THR A 256 5.48 -21.56 7.77
CA THR A 256 6.72 -22.30 7.88
C THR A 256 6.30 -23.76 8.00
N GLY A 257 6.54 -24.51 6.93
CA GLY A 257 6.27 -25.94 6.89
C GLY A 257 6.93 -26.66 8.05
N ASP A 258 6.12 -27.01 9.01
CA ASP A 258 6.34 -28.16 9.85
C ASP A 258 4.94 -28.73 10.15
N GLY A 259 4.60 -29.77 9.40
CA GLY A 259 3.62 -30.79 9.57
C GLY A 259 2.33 -30.46 10.35
N ALA A 260 1.39 -29.76 9.77
CA ALA A 260 -0.03 -29.94 10.03
C ALA A 260 -0.82 -29.57 8.75
N GLU A 261 -1.37 -30.57 8.11
CA GLU A 261 -2.37 -30.40 7.06
C GLU A 261 -3.58 -29.64 7.63
N THR A 262 -3.67 -28.36 7.30
CA THR A 262 -4.95 -27.65 7.27
C THR A 262 -5.05 -27.02 5.91
N ASP A 263 -5.97 -27.55 5.09
CA ASP A 263 -6.33 -26.96 3.82
C ASP A 263 -6.59 -25.46 3.97
N PRO A 264 -6.00 -24.61 3.11
CA PRO A 264 -6.34 -23.21 3.09
C PRO A 264 -7.79 -23.10 2.58
N VAL A 265 -8.71 -22.73 3.47
CA VAL A 265 -10.06 -22.33 3.08
C VAL A 265 -9.93 -21.05 2.27
N ILE A 266 -9.98 -21.18 0.97
CA ILE A 266 -10.16 -20.05 0.05
C ILE A 266 -11.62 -19.60 0.23
N PRO A 267 -11.89 -18.39 0.69
CA PRO A 267 -13.24 -17.88 0.67
C PRO A 267 -13.61 -17.58 -0.79
N THR A 268 -14.24 -18.55 -1.42
CA THR A 268 -14.90 -18.37 -2.71
C THR A 268 -16.23 -17.68 -2.45
N THR A 269 -16.26 -16.38 -2.35
CA THR A 269 -17.50 -15.62 -2.45
C THR A 269 -17.76 -15.28 -3.91
N GLY A 270 -18.12 -16.31 -4.66
CA GLY A 270 -18.86 -16.13 -5.90
C GLY A 270 -20.34 -15.98 -5.55
N HIS A 271 -20.84 -14.77 -5.43
CA HIS A 271 -22.27 -14.52 -5.51
C HIS A 271 -22.69 -14.69 -6.97
N VAL A 272 -23.24 -15.87 -7.27
CA VAL A 272 -24.09 -16.07 -8.44
C VAL A 272 -25.38 -15.33 -8.12
N VAL A 273 -25.63 -14.22 -8.80
CA VAL A 273 -26.95 -13.60 -8.84
C VAL A 273 -27.75 -14.41 -9.84
N GLU A 274 -28.63 -15.27 -9.34
CA GLU A 274 -29.69 -15.86 -10.15
C GLU A 274 -30.67 -14.76 -10.55
N ASP A 275 -30.87 -14.67 -11.85
CA ASP A 275 -31.82 -13.81 -12.52
C ASP A 275 -33.22 -14.43 -12.32
N ASP A 276 -33.97 -13.93 -11.34
CA ASP A 276 -35.38 -14.23 -11.19
C ASP A 276 -36.21 -13.07 -11.72
N THR A 277 -36.69 -13.24 -12.94
CA THR A 277 -37.72 -12.43 -13.56
C THR A 277 -39.08 -12.81 -12.97
N PRO A 278 -39.86 -11.88 -12.39
CA PRO A 278 -41.28 -12.10 -12.21
C PRO A 278 -42.07 -11.41 -13.32
N THR A 279 -42.81 -12.27 -14.01
CA THR A 279 -43.91 -11.96 -14.91
C THR A 279 -44.98 -11.08 -14.28
N ALA A 280 -45.50 -10.21 -15.11
CA ALA A 280 -46.58 -9.24 -14.85
C ALA A 280 -47.85 -9.86 -14.29
N GLU A 281 -48.52 -9.13 -13.38
CA GLU A 281 -49.98 -8.98 -13.48
C GLU A 281 -50.49 -7.72 -12.73
N GLN A 282 -51.36 -7.04 -13.39
CA GLN A 282 -52.11 -5.79 -13.19
C GLN A 282 -52.85 -5.67 -11.84
N LYS A 283 -52.99 -4.46 -11.28
CA LYS A 283 -54.26 -3.70 -11.27
C LYS A 283 -54.16 -2.36 -10.52
N THR A 284 -54.36 -1.32 -11.20
CA THR A 284 -55.37 -0.19 -11.15
C THR A 284 -55.55 0.59 -9.87
N ALA A 285 -55.49 1.88 -10.08
CA ALA A 285 -56.36 3.01 -9.74
C ALA A 285 -55.74 4.06 -8.77
N SER A 286 -55.51 5.23 -9.33
CA SER A 286 -56.26 6.51 -9.19
C SER A 286 -55.82 7.30 -7.95
N THR A 287 -55.37 8.49 -7.97
CA THR A 287 -55.87 9.80 -8.48
C THR A 287 -54.79 10.88 -8.25
N SER A 288 -54.54 11.70 -9.27
CA SER A 288 -54.04 13.11 -9.13
C SER A 288 -55.31 14.03 -9.04
N PRO A 289 -55.26 15.34 -8.94
CA PRO A 289 -54.19 16.33 -9.02
C PRO A 289 -54.33 17.51 -8.02
N THR A 290 -53.42 18.44 -7.97
CA THR A 290 -53.67 19.91 -8.12
C THR A 290 -52.40 20.72 -7.81
N GLU A 291 -51.87 21.40 -8.81
CA GLU A 291 -51.23 22.72 -8.82
C GLU A 291 -52.34 23.80 -8.91
N PRO A 292 -52.10 25.13 -8.85
CA PRO A 292 -50.91 25.96 -9.04
C PRO A 292 -50.89 27.27 -8.20
N SER A 293 -49.91 28.12 -8.51
CA SER A 293 -49.96 29.60 -8.50
C SER A 293 -48.81 30.27 -7.74
N GLU A 294 -47.84 30.81 -8.43
CA GLU A 294 -47.58 32.18 -8.91
C GLU A 294 -47.42 33.27 -7.83
N SER A 295 -46.27 33.96 -7.83
CA SER A 295 -46.08 35.38 -8.12
C SER A 295 -44.70 35.85 -7.63
N ALA A 296 -43.76 36.14 -8.47
CA ALA A 296 -43.25 37.41 -9.03
C ALA A 296 -42.91 38.52 -8.03
N ALA A 297 -41.61 38.93 -8.00
CA ALA A 297 -41.12 40.29 -8.30
C ALA A 297 -39.64 40.49 -7.97
N GLU A 298 -38.83 40.80 -8.96
CA GLU A 298 -37.59 41.60 -8.94
C GLU A 298 -37.96 43.09 -9.03
N PRO A 299 -37.06 44.09 -9.08
CA PRO A 299 -35.62 44.23 -8.81
C PRO A 299 -35.22 45.54 -8.07
N LYS A 300 -33.90 45.80 -7.83
CA LYS A 300 -33.11 47.06 -7.99
C LYS A 300 -31.74 46.99 -7.28
N LYS A 301 -30.64 47.01 -8.05
CA LYS A 301 -29.69 48.07 -8.45
C LYS A 301 -29.06 48.93 -7.35
N GLY A 302 -27.72 48.96 -7.39
CA GLY A 302 -26.87 50.11 -7.02
C GLY A 302 -25.56 49.65 -6.37
N ASN A 303 -24.53 49.68 -7.09
CA ASN A 303 -23.41 50.57 -7.41
C ASN A 303 -22.17 50.41 -6.55
N ASP A 304 -21.09 50.03 -7.26
CA ASP A 304 -19.75 50.64 -7.32
C ASP A 304 -18.92 50.79 -6.03
N THR A 305 -17.76 50.13 -6.00
CA THR A 305 -16.44 50.76 -6.28
C THR A 305 -15.28 49.73 -6.09
N ALA A 306 -14.51 49.53 -7.12
CA ALA A 306 -13.12 49.14 -7.10
C ALA A 306 -12.28 50.40 -7.49
N PRO A 307 -10.96 50.44 -7.50
CA PRO A 307 -9.84 49.61 -7.08
C PRO A 307 -8.76 50.42 -6.29
N PRO A 308 -7.42 50.17 -6.25
CA PRO A 308 -6.53 49.84 -7.37
C PRO A 308 -5.41 48.78 -7.10
N ARG A 309 -4.95 48.29 -8.22
CA ARG A 309 -3.69 47.53 -8.41
C ARG A 309 -2.46 48.31 -7.91
N ASN A 310 -1.45 47.58 -7.40
CA ASN A 310 -0.08 47.99 -7.63
C ASN A 310 0.82 46.80 -8.01
N ARG A 311 1.57 47.05 -9.05
CA ARG A 311 2.44 46.18 -9.85
C ARG A 311 3.89 46.58 -9.50
N ALA A 312 4.74 45.60 -9.18
CA ALA A 312 6.19 45.67 -9.40
C ALA A 312 6.76 44.25 -9.33
N GLN A 313 7.13 43.68 -10.44
CA GLN A 313 8.45 43.54 -11.06
C GLN A 313 9.28 42.41 -10.48
N SER A 314 9.41 41.36 -11.29
CA SER A 314 10.49 40.37 -11.27
C SER A 314 11.85 41.05 -11.58
N PRO A 315 12.92 40.37 -11.24
CA PRO A 315 13.82 39.99 -12.32
C PRO A 315 14.21 38.50 -12.32
N ALA A 316 14.62 38.11 -13.48
CA ALA A 316 14.96 36.80 -13.98
C ALA A 316 16.37 36.32 -13.58
N GLU A 317 16.55 35.02 -13.89
CA GLU A 317 17.78 34.32 -14.24
C GLU A 317 18.59 33.63 -13.14
N GLY A 318 18.72 32.31 -13.37
CA GLY A 318 19.71 31.45 -12.73
C GLY A 318 19.41 29.96 -12.98
N ASN A 319 19.69 29.55 -14.21
CA ASN A 319 19.70 28.15 -14.64
C ASN A 319 20.79 27.38 -13.87
N ALA A 320 20.44 26.26 -13.22
CA ALA A 320 21.39 25.20 -12.94
C ALA A 320 20.63 23.86 -12.95
N GLU A 321 20.87 23.10 -13.99
CA GLU A 321 20.51 21.71 -14.13
C GLU A 321 21.10 20.87 -13.00
N ALA A 322 20.26 20.32 -12.13
CA ALA A 322 20.62 19.17 -11.32
C ALA A 322 19.97 17.94 -11.94
N LYS A 323 20.76 17.19 -12.72
CA LYS A 323 20.51 15.82 -13.08
C LYS A 323 20.43 14.99 -11.81
N ALA A 324 19.22 14.68 -11.36
CA ALA A 324 19.01 13.61 -10.41
C ALA A 324 19.04 12.29 -11.18
N GLU A 325 20.10 11.53 -11.03
CA GLU A 325 20.19 10.13 -11.42
C GLU A 325 19.14 9.35 -10.60
N ALA A 326 18.14 8.85 -11.29
CA ALA A 326 17.24 7.85 -10.75
C ALA A 326 18.03 6.55 -10.55
N LYS A 327 18.54 6.31 -9.36
CA LYS A 327 19.03 5.00 -8.97
C LYS A 327 17.86 4.04 -8.94
N ASP A 328 17.92 3.06 -9.84
CA ASP A 328 16.99 1.93 -9.92
C ASP A 328 17.10 1.08 -8.63
N TYR A 329 16.12 1.19 -7.75
CA TYR A 329 16.05 0.43 -6.50
C TYR A 329 15.40 -0.96 -6.69
N SER A 330 15.22 -1.42 -7.92
CA SER A 330 14.64 -2.75 -8.16
C SER A 330 15.61 -3.92 -7.91
N ALA A 331 16.91 -3.66 -7.87
CA ALA A 331 17.96 -4.68 -7.73
C ALA A 331 18.38 -5.00 -6.28
N GLY A 332 17.95 -4.21 -5.29
CA GLY A 332 18.42 -4.34 -3.91
C GLY A 332 17.60 -5.28 -3.01
N PHE A 333 16.51 -5.85 -3.51
CA PHE A 333 15.66 -6.72 -2.68
C PHE A 333 16.02 -8.22 -2.78
N PHE A 334 16.83 -8.59 -3.78
CA PHE A 334 17.35 -9.94 -3.94
C PHE A 334 18.84 -9.82 -4.24
N GLY A 335 19.66 -9.96 -3.19
CA GLY A 335 21.11 -10.03 -3.33
C GLY A 335 21.49 -11.20 -4.25
N GLU A 336 22.20 -10.91 -5.32
CA GLU A 336 22.90 -11.91 -6.10
C GLU A 336 23.96 -12.55 -5.20
N GLY A 337 23.79 -13.84 -4.96
CA GLY A 337 24.84 -14.67 -4.41
C GLY A 337 25.85 -14.98 -5.54
N GLU A 338 27.01 -14.38 -5.52
CA GLU A 338 28.20 -14.92 -6.19
C GLU A 338 29.16 -15.51 -5.18
N GLN A 339 29.44 -16.79 -5.45
CA GLN A 339 30.53 -17.72 -5.13
C GLN A 339 31.21 -17.65 -3.75
#